data_2d38460c2ca93137736d33c2782b31fb
#
_entry.id   2d38460c2ca93137736d33c2782b31fb
#
_cell.length_a   1.000
_cell.length_b   1.000
_cell.length_c   1.000
_cell.angle_alpha   90.00
_cell.angle_beta   90.00
_cell.angle_gamma   90.00
#
_symmetry.space_group_name_H-M   'P 1'
#
loop_
_entity.id
_entity.type
_entity.pdbx_description
1 polymer ?
#
loop_
_entity_poly.entity_id
_entity_poly.type
_entity_poly.pdbx_seq_one_letter_code
_entity_poly.pdbx_strand_id
1 'polypeptide(L)'
;MKNKTAKIGLLGIGVMGQNHLRNLSMLKQVEIAFIYDLDKQACDKISKIYNVPVSDNLERDLKGVDGVIIVTPTFTHFDYIKLVSKYVKNIFVEKPLTSTLETSKEVAKLAKELNLKIQVGFIERYNPAVVALQNVISNSKNTIAIDFSRTNKVSSRITDVDVIMDLMIHDIDLALKFNGEVDKIYAHGYIKNQMIEYARAIITHKNGSFSNILASRITEKRTRNICVTCDDKYIDCNLLSKEIFVNKQTIEQYIDNVSISSKIEIVDVRPQEALLLELVDFARLCLGGDIIVANECDGLAAIEVANIVQKQILYSNNKQSNI
;
A
#
# COMPACT_ATOMS: atom_id res chain seq x y z
N MET A 1 25.33 -25.11 6.15
CA MET A 1 24.78 -24.50 4.91
C MET A 1 25.23 -23.06 4.90
N LYS A 2 25.92 -22.55 3.85
CA LYS A 2 26.22 -21.11 3.72
C LYS A 2 24.88 -20.41 3.66
N ASN A 3 24.60 -19.47 4.59
CA ASN A 3 23.43 -18.61 4.52
C ASN A 3 23.48 -17.87 3.18
N LYS A 4 22.57 -18.22 2.27
CA LYS A 4 22.47 -17.56 0.96
C LYS A 4 22.00 -16.12 1.21
N THR A 5 22.73 -15.15 0.66
CA THR A 5 22.44 -13.71 0.77
C THR A 5 21.80 -13.25 -0.53
N ALA A 6 20.69 -12.53 -0.48
CA ALA A 6 20.03 -11.93 -1.65
C ALA A 6 20.78 -10.68 -2.07
N LYS A 7 21.21 -10.61 -3.32
CA LYS A 7 21.81 -9.41 -3.92
C LYS A 7 20.70 -8.52 -4.49
N ILE A 8 20.57 -7.33 -3.97
CA ILE A 8 19.49 -6.42 -4.32
C ILE A 8 20.03 -5.10 -4.84
N GLY A 9 19.53 -4.66 -6.02
CA GLY A 9 19.74 -3.31 -6.55
C GLY A 9 18.62 -2.38 -6.08
N LEU A 10 18.93 -1.12 -5.74
CA LEU A 10 17.97 -0.11 -5.34
C LEU A 10 17.98 1.07 -6.30
N LEU A 11 16.86 1.33 -6.94
CA LEU A 11 16.62 2.44 -7.87
C LEU A 11 15.78 3.53 -7.21
N GLY A 12 16.33 4.75 -7.15
CA GLY A 12 15.74 5.89 -6.45
C GLY A 12 16.29 6.05 -5.03
N ILE A 13 16.92 7.22 -4.77
CA ILE A 13 17.54 7.57 -3.47
C ILE A 13 16.87 8.82 -2.86
N GLY A 14 15.61 9.08 -3.24
CA GLY A 14 14.76 10.07 -2.60
C GLY A 14 14.45 9.69 -1.14
N VAL A 15 13.49 10.38 -0.53
CA VAL A 15 13.11 10.15 0.89
C VAL A 15 12.73 8.70 1.17
N MET A 16 11.88 8.09 0.30
CA MET A 16 11.48 6.69 0.47
C MET A 16 12.64 5.74 0.16
N GLY A 17 13.45 5.99 -0.88
CA GLY A 17 14.63 5.19 -1.19
C GLY A 17 15.61 5.11 -0.03
N GLN A 18 15.85 6.22 0.68
CA GLN A 18 16.67 6.23 1.88
C GLN A 18 16.04 5.42 3.04
N ASN A 19 14.72 5.43 3.19
CA ASN A 19 14.03 4.57 4.16
C ASN A 19 14.19 3.08 3.80
N HIS A 20 14.05 2.73 2.52
CA HIS A 20 14.32 1.36 2.05
C HIS A 20 15.77 0.97 2.32
N LEU A 21 16.73 1.81 1.95
CA LEU A 21 18.15 1.54 2.16
C LEU A 21 18.49 1.32 3.63
N ARG A 22 17.97 2.16 4.53
CA ARG A 22 18.13 2.01 5.98
C ARG A 22 17.63 0.64 6.46
N ASN A 23 16.44 0.23 6.04
CA ASN A 23 15.88 -1.05 6.44
C ASN A 23 16.63 -2.24 5.83
N LEU A 24 17.01 -2.17 4.56
CA LEU A 24 17.82 -3.21 3.89
C LEU A 24 19.16 -3.41 4.57
N SER A 25 19.82 -2.32 5.02
CA SER A 25 21.12 -2.39 5.68
C SER A 25 21.08 -3.12 7.04
N MET A 26 19.92 -3.27 7.65
CA MET A 26 19.73 -4.05 8.88
C MET A 26 19.53 -5.56 8.64
N LEU A 27 19.27 -5.97 7.39
CA LEU A 27 18.95 -7.37 7.04
C LEU A 27 20.24 -8.16 6.73
N LYS A 28 20.61 -9.08 7.63
CA LYS A 28 21.81 -9.93 7.46
C LYS A 28 21.77 -10.82 6.20
N GLN A 29 20.57 -11.13 5.70
CA GLN A 29 20.38 -11.94 4.48
C GLN A 29 20.33 -11.11 3.19
N VAL A 30 20.64 -9.82 3.25
CA VAL A 30 20.63 -8.92 2.09
C VAL A 30 22.02 -8.33 1.89
N GLU A 31 22.49 -8.34 0.65
CA GLU A 31 23.61 -7.57 0.14
C GLU A 31 23.04 -6.49 -0.80
N ILE A 32 23.26 -5.23 -0.48
CA ILE A 32 22.87 -4.13 -1.36
C ILE A 32 23.98 -4.02 -2.42
N ALA A 33 23.72 -4.59 -3.60
CA ALA A 33 24.68 -4.71 -4.66
C ALA A 33 25.03 -3.36 -5.29
N PHE A 34 24.04 -2.49 -5.43
CA PHE A 34 24.21 -1.11 -5.89
C PHE A 34 23.00 -0.24 -5.55
N ILE A 35 23.25 1.08 -5.54
CA ILE A 35 22.22 2.12 -5.58
C ILE A 35 22.30 2.86 -6.91
N TYR A 36 21.16 3.37 -7.39
CA TYR A 36 21.09 4.16 -8.62
C TYR A 36 20.07 5.30 -8.47
N ASP A 37 20.46 6.48 -8.90
CA ASP A 37 19.58 7.64 -9.06
C ASP A 37 20.13 8.55 -10.18
N LEU A 38 19.28 9.38 -10.74
CA LEU A 38 19.71 10.42 -11.69
C LEU A 38 20.51 11.51 -11.00
N ASP A 39 20.25 11.77 -9.72
CA ASP A 39 21.05 12.66 -8.87
C ASP A 39 22.31 11.94 -8.36
N LYS A 40 23.39 12.08 -9.15
CA LYS A 40 24.68 11.47 -8.81
C LYS A 40 25.27 11.99 -7.50
N GLN A 41 25.04 13.26 -7.17
CA GLN A 41 25.56 13.85 -5.93
C GLN A 41 24.87 13.23 -4.70
N ALA A 42 23.55 13.01 -4.79
CA ALA A 42 22.81 12.28 -3.76
C ALA A 42 23.33 10.84 -3.63
N CYS A 43 23.55 10.12 -4.75
CA CYS A 43 24.11 8.78 -4.74
C CYS A 43 25.49 8.73 -4.05
N ASP A 44 26.40 9.62 -4.41
CA ASP A 44 27.77 9.67 -3.84
C ASP A 44 27.74 9.94 -2.33
N LYS A 45 26.86 10.82 -1.89
CA LYS A 45 26.68 11.12 -0.45
C LYS A 45 26.18 9.88 0.30
N ILE A 46 25.16 9.23 -0.20
CA ILE A 46 24.52 8.07 0.44
C ILE A 46 25.43 6.85 0.38
N SER A 47 26.13 6.63 -0.74
CA SER A 47 27.14 5.58 -0.89
C SER A 47 28.22 5.64 0.21
N LYS A 48 28.72 6.84 0.52
CA LYS A 48 29.71 7.03 1.60
C LYS A 48 29.13 6.70 2.99
N ILE A 49 27.87 7.01 3.24
CA ILE A 49 27.24 6.76 4.54
C ILE A 49 27.01 5.27 4.77
N TYR A 50 26.52 4.55 3.76
CA TYR A 50 26.13 3.14 3.87
C TYR A 50 27.19 2.17 3.36
N ASN A 51 28.30 2.67 2.78
CA ASN A 51 29.34 1.88 2.12
C ASN A 51 28.77 0.92 1.05
N VAL A 52 27.92 1.46 0.16
CA VAL A 52 27.28 0.71 -0.92
C VAL A 52 27.73 1.23 -2.28
N PRO A 53 27.94 0.36 -3.30
CA PRO A 53 28.33 0.78 -4.64
C PRO A 53 27.26 1.67 -5.31
N VAL A 54 27.70 2.63 -6.12
CA VAL A 54 26.84 3.40 -7.03
C VAL A 54 26.94 2.79 -8.42
N SER A 55 25.80 2.53 -9.05
CA SER A 55 25.77 2.07 -10.44
C SER A 55 26.06 3.24 -11.40
N ASP A 56 27.06 3.06 -12.25
CA ASP A 56 27.34 3.92 -13.40
C ASP A 56 26.81 3.33 -14.72
N ASN A 57 26.53 2.02 -14.74
CA ASN A 57 25.94 1.31 -15.87
C ASN A 57 24.88 0.32 -15.35
N LEU A 58 23.63 0.78 -15.36
CA LEU A 58 22.52 0.03 -14.80
C LEU A 58 22.33 -1.33 -15.47
N GLU A 59 22.43 -1.42 -16.81
CA GLU A 59 22.23 -2.68 -17.54
C GLU A 59 23.31 -3.73 -17.23
N ARG A 60 24.54 -3.29 -16.98
CA ARG A 60 25.62 -4.17 -16.55
C ARG A 60 25.33 -4.72 -15.15
N ASP A 61 24.94 -3.84 -14.22
CA ASP A 61 24.82 -4.17 -12.82
C ASP A 61 23.56 -4.99 -12.50
N LEU A 62 22.50 -4.81 -13.30
CA LEU A 62 21.29 -5.63 -13.24
C LEU A 62 21.53 -7.13 -13.49
N LYS A 63 22.58 -7.50 -14.24
CA LYS A 63 22.90 -8.91 -14.51
C LYS A 63 23.44 -9.66 -13.28
N GLY A 64 23.83 -8.94 -12.24
CA GLY A 64 24.48 -9.49 -11.05
C GLY A 64 23.60 -9.58 -9.81
N VAL A 65 22.30 -9.30 -9.90
CA VAL A 65 21.39 -9.23 -8.74
C VAL A 65 20.27 -10.25 -8.78
N ASP A 66 19.80 -10.64 -7.60
CA ASP A 66 18.67 -11.56 -7.43
C ASP A 66 17.31 -10.82 -7.48
N GLY A 67 17.31 -9.52 -7.16
CA GLY A 67 16.12 -8.67 -7.16
C GLY A 67 16.44 -7.18 -7.27
N VAL A 68 15.43 -6.39 -7.64
CA VAL A 68 15.53 -4.93 -7.75
C VAL A 68 14.35 -4.28 -7.05
N ILE A 69 14.64 -3.21 -6.31
CA ILE A 69 13.66 -2.35 -5.65
C ILE A 69 13.59 -1.02 -6.40
N ILE A 70 12.39 -0.68 -6.90
CA ILE A 70 12.11 0.56 -7.65
C ILE A 70 11.35 1.52 -6.75
N VAL A 71 12.00 2.62 -6.37
CA VAL A 71 11.49 3.68 -5.47
C VAL A 71 11.69 5.05 -6.12
N THR A 72 11.61 5.09 -7.43
CA THR A 72 11.74 6.29 -8.24
C THR A 72 10.39 7.04 -8.32
N PRO A 73 10.29 8.25 -8.90
CA PRO A 73 9.00 8.90 -9.11
C PRO A 73 8.03 8.01 -9.92
N THR A 74 6.75 8.03 -9.56
CA THR A 74 5.72 7.12 -10.10
C THR A 74 5.66 7.08 -11.61
N PHE A 75 5.85 8.22 -12.29
CA PHE A 75 5.80 8.30 -13.76
C PHE A 75 6.93 7.52 -14.46
N THR A 76 7.98 7.13 -13.72
CA THR A 76 9.11 6.33 -14.24
C THR A 76 8.99 4.83 -13.94
N HIS A 77 8.05 4.40 -13.11
CA HIS A 77 7.93 3.00 -12.67
C HIS A 77 7.83 2.05 -13.87
N PHE A 78 6.97 2.36 -14.84
CA PHE A 78 6.76 1.52 -16.01
C PHE A 78 8.04 1.28 -16.81
N ASP A 79 8.80 2.34 -17.08
CA ASP A 79 10.02 2.25 -17.87
C ASP A 79 11.11 1.46 -17.12
N TYR A 80 11.25 1.66 -15.80
CA TYR A 80 12.18 0.88 -15.01
C TYR A 80 11.74 -0.59 -14.88
N ILE A 81 10.45 -0.89 -14.72
CA ILE A 81 9.97 -2.28 -14.74
C ILE A 81 10.32 -2.95 -16.07
N LYS A 82 10.08 -2.30 -17.21
CA LYS A 82 10.43 -2.82 -18.54
C LYS A 82 11.93 -3.02 -18.72
N LEU A 83 12.76 -2.12 -18.21
CA LEU A 83 14.21 -2.25 -18.28
C LEU A 83 14.68 -3.42 -17.41
N VAL A 84 14.28 -3.44 -16.13
CA VAL A 84 14.69 -4.43 -15.14
C VAL A 84 14.24 -5.85 -15.54
N SER A 85 13.02 -5.99 -16.07
CA SER A 85 12.44 -7.29 -16.46
C SER A 85 13.23 -8.07 -17.50
N LYS A 86 14.11 -7.40 -18.25
CA LYS A 86 15.02 -8.03 -19.21
C LYS A 86 16.12 -8.85 -18.52
N TYR A 87 16.44 -8.52 -17.27
CA TYR A 87 17.58 -9.07 -16.54
C TYR A 87 17.20 -9.78 -15.25
N VAL A 88 16.15 -9.31 -14.56
CA VAL A 88 15.77 -9.72 -13.19
C VAL A 88 14.30 -10.14 -13.16
N LYS A 89 14.00 -11.23 -12.43
CA LYS A 89 12.64 -11.73 -12.28
C LYS A 89 11.92 -11.22 -11.04
N ASN A 90 12.65 -10.92 -9.97
CA ASN A 90 12.09 -10.45 -8.72
C ASN A 90 12.17 -8.92 -8.69
N ILE A 91 11.03 -8.26 -8.72
CA ILE A 91 10.92 -6.80 -8.76
C ILE A 91 10.03 -6.34 -7.62
N PHE A 92 10.53 -5.44 -6.80
CA PHE A 92 9.71 -4.64 -5.91
C PHE A 92 9.50 -3.27 -6.57
N VAL A 93 8.29 -2.76 -6.53
CA VAL A 93 7.97 -1.40 -6.99
C VAL A 93 7.10 -0.70 -5.96
N GLU A 94 7.44 0.55 -5.61
CA GLU A 94 6.60 1.37 -4.74
C GLU A 94 5.23 1.62 -5.35
N LYS A 95 4.27 1.87 -4.46
CA LYS A 95 2.93 2.26 -4.88
C LYS A 95 2.91 3.68 -5.50
N PRO A 96 2.01 3.93 -6.44
CA PRO A 96 1.19 2.98 -7.19
C PRO A 96 2.03 2.16 -8.16
N LEU A 97 1.51 1.03 -8.64
CA LEU A 97 2.23 0.13 -9.58
C LEU A 97 2.85 0.91 -10.76
N THR A 98 2.03 1.73 -11.42
CA THR A 98 2.45 2.72 -12.40
C THR A 98 1.57 3.97 -12.33
N SER A 99 1.86 4.98 -13.15
CA SER A 99 1.11 6.25 -13.15
C SER A 99 -0.26 6.18 -13.85
N THR A 100 -0.51 5.18 -14.70
CA THR A 100 -1.75 5.07 -15.47
C THR A 100 -2.30 3.64 -15.45
N LEU A 101 -3.61 3.52 -15.71
CA LEU A 101 -4.26 2.22 -15.83
C LEU A 101 -3.70 1.42 -17.02
N GLU A 102 -3.43 2.08 -18.13
CA GLU A 102 -2.92 1.48 -19.36
C GLU A 102 -1.55 0.83 -19.10
N THR A 103 -0.61 1.58 -18.53
CA THR A 103 0.73 1.06 -18.22
C THR A 103 0.68 -0.02 -17.14
N SER A 104 -0.26 0.02 -16.20
CA SER A 104 -0.44 -1.04 -15.21
C SER A 104 -0.95 -2.34 -15.84
N LYS A 105 -1.84 -2.27 -16.82
CA LYS A 105 -2.26 -3.43 -17.63
C LYS A 105 -1.10 -4.03 -18.42
N GLU A 106 -0.24 -3.19 -18.99
CA GLU A 106 0.96 -3.65 -19.68
C GLU A 106 1.93 -4.36 -18.72
N VAL A 107 2.11 -3.85 -17.50
CA VAL A 107 2.94 -4.52 -16.48
C VAL A 107 2.38 -5.89 -16.12
N ALA A 108 1.06 -6.01 -15.88
CA ALA A 108 0.44 -7.29 -15.56
C ALA A 108 0.60 -8.30 -16.71
N LYS A 109 0.46 -7.86 -17.97
CA LYS A 109 0.72 -8.68 -19.16
C LYS A 109 2.19 -9.11 -19.22
N LEU A 110 3.12 -8.18 -19.05
CA LEU A 110 4.57 -8.43 -19.07
C LEU A 110 4.99 -9.41 -17.96
N ALA A 111 4.42 -9.26 -16.76
CA ALA A 111 4.68 -10.14 -15.66
C ALA A 111 4.29 -11.59 -15.97
N LYS A 112 3.13 -11.78 -16.58
CA LYS A 112 2.68 -13.11 -17.03
C LYS A 112 3.56 -13.68 -18.14
N GLU A 113 3.89 -12.89 -19.18
CA GLU A 113 4.68 -13.33 -20.33
C GLU A 113 6.11 -13.71 -19.95
N LEU A 114 6.73 -12.96 -19.04
CA LEU A 114 8.10 -13.17 -18.62
C LEU A 114 8.23 -13.96 -17.30
N ASN A 115 7.11 -14.41 -16.72
CA ASN A 115 7.07 -15.06 -15.41
C ASN A 115 7.81 -14.25 -14.35
N LEU A 116 7.47 -12.94 -14.25
CA LEU A 116 8.03 -12.05 -13.25
C LEU A 116 7.35 -12.27 -11.90
N LYS A 117 8.09 -12.02 -10.84
CA LYS A 117 7.59 -11.95 -9.47
C LYS A 117 7.64 -10.47 -9.03
N ILE A 118 6.52 -9.78 -9.16
CA ILE A 118 6.43 -8.35 -8.83
C ILE A 118 5.72 -8.20 -7.49
N GLN A 119 6.39 -7.56 -6.53
CA GLN A 119 5.81 -7.11 -5.27
C GLN A 119 5.56 -5.61 -5.33
N VAL A 120 4.33 -5.20 -5.03
CA VAL A 120 3.94 -3.77 -4.98
C VAL A 120 4.00 -3.29 -3.55
N GLY A 121 4.57 -2.11 -3.31
CA GLY A 121 4.82 -1.50 -2.01
C GLY A 121 3.56 -1.03 -1.28
N PHE A 122 2.58 -1.91 -1.07
CA PHE A 122 1.42 -1.65 -0.23
C PHE A 122 1.76 -1.89 1.25
N ILE A 123 2.57 -1.01 1.80
CA ILE A 123 3.12 -1.07 3.15
C ILE A 123 2.04 -1.31 4.24
N GLU A 124 0.82 -0.83 4.04
CA GLU A 124 -0.26 -1.01 5.03
C GLU A 124 -0.67 -2.48 5.18
N ARG A 125 -0.44 -3.35 4.21
CA ARG A 125 -0.64 -4.81 4.34
C ARG A 125 0.32 -5.44 5.36
N TYR A 126 1.41 -4.76 5.69
CA TYR A 126 2.41 -5.15 6.69
C TYR A 126 2.26 -4.37 8.01
N ASN A 127 1.33 -3.42 8.08
CA ASN A 127 1.04 -2.72 9.33
C ASN A 127 0.53 -3.72 10.37
N PRO A 128 1.18 -3.85 11.55
CA PRO A 128 0.77 -4.83 12.56
C PRO A 128 -0.70 -4.71 12.97
N ALA A 129 -1.24 -3.48 13.00
CA ALA A 129 -2.66 -3.26 13.28
C ALA A 129 -3.56 -3.82 12.17
N VAL A 130 -3.16 -3.69 10.89
CA VAL A 130 -3.91 -4.27 9.75
C VAL A 130 -3.89 -5.79 9.80
N VAL A 131 -2.74 -6.39 10.11
CA VAL A 131 -2.61 -7.85 10.24
C VAL A 131 -3.48 -8.37 11.39
N ALA A 132 -3.43 -7.69 12.56
CA ALA A 132 -4.28 -8.05 13.70
C ALA A 132 -5.77 -7.83 13.41
N LEU A 133 -6.14 -6.72 12.74
CA LEU A 133 -7.51 -6.44 12.31
C LEU A 133 -8.03 -7.53 11.37
N GLN A 134 -7.24 -7.98 10.40
CA GLN A 134 -7.62 -9.07 9.51
C GLN A 134 -7.97 -10.35 10.27
N ASN A 135 -7.20 -10.69 11.30
CA ASN A 135 -7.50 -11.85 12.15
C ASN A 135 -8.82 -11.67 12.91
N VAL A 136 -9.11 -10.46 13.42
CA VAL A 136 -10.37 -10.18 14.10
C VAL A 136 -11.55 -10.28 13.13
N ILE A 137 -11.42 -9.73 11.91
CA ILE A 137 -12.45 -9.81 10.85
C ILE A 137 -12.70 -11.27 10.46
N SER A 138 -11.65 -12.06 10.23
CA SER A 138 -11.78 -13.48 9.85
C SER A 138 -12.49 -14.34 10.90
N ASN A 139 -12.47 -13.91 12.17
CA ASN A 139 -13.17 -14.53 13.28
C ASN A 139 -14.50 -13.84 13.63
N SER A 140 -14.99 -12.94 12.78
CA SER A 140 -16.27 -12.26 12.93
C SER A 140 -17.35 -13.00 12.15
N LYS A 141 -18.60 -12.77 12.54
CA LYS A 141 -19.73 -13.07 11.66
C LYS A 141 -19.70 -12.07 10.50
N ASN A 142 -20.61 -12.21 9.58
CA ASN A 142 -20.71 -11.37 8.39
C ASN A 142 -20.23 -9.92 8.57
N THR A 143 -19.32 -9.47 7.71
CA THR A 143 -18.89 -8.07 7.63
C THR A 143 -19.90 -7.28 6.80
N ILE A 144 -20.52 -6.28 7.41
CA ILE A 144 -21.50 -5.40 6.77
C ILE A 144 -20.79 -4.25 6.06
N ALA A 145 -19.98 -3.53 6.80
CA ALA A 145 -19.31 -2.32 6.31
C ALA A 145 -17.91 -2.16 6.87
N ILE A 146 -17.01 -1.55 6.06
CA ILE A 146 -15.71 -1.09 6.51
C ILE A 146 -15.53 0.38 6.15
N ASP A 147 -15.29 1.21 7.16
CA ASP A 147 -15.06 2.64 7.02
C ASP A 147 -13.57 2.95 7.15
N PHE A 148 -12.99 3.52 6.09
CA PHE A 148 -11.60 3.97 6.06
C PHE A 148 -11.54 5.49 6.12
N SER A 149 -10.69 6.02 7.00
CA SER A 149 -10.47 7.46 7.10
C SER A 149 -8.98 7.77 7.13
N ARG A 150 -8.52 8.43 6.07
CA ARG A 150 -7.12 8.80 5.87
C ARG A 150 -7.00 10.28 5.56
N THR A 151 -6.69 11.06 6.58
CA THR A 151 -6.56 12.52 6.45
C THR A 151 -5.18 13.00 6.85
N ASN A 152 -4.76 14.10 6.25
CA ASN A 152 -3.51 14.76 6.55
C ASN A 152 -3.62 16.25 6.20
N LYS A 153 -2.81 17.11 6.83
CA LYS A 153 -2.61 18.48 6.34
C LYS A 153 -1.72 18.42 5.10
N VAL A 154 -1.98 19.31 4.14
CA VAL A 154 -1.19 19.41 2.91
C VAL A 154 0.30 19.43 3.23
N SER A 155 1.01 18.44 2.70
CA SER A 155 2.45 18.50 2.56
C SER A 155 2.75 19.24 1.25
N SER A 156 3.46 20.36 1.30
CA SER A 156 3.94 21.10 0.13
C SER A 156 4.85 20.28 -0.80
N ARG A 157 5.08 19.01 -0.47
CA ARG A 157 6.00 18.11 -1.18
C ARG A 157 5.36 17.33 -2.33
N ILE A 158 4.04 17.14 -2.33
CA ILE A 158 3.35 16.28 -3.31
C ILE A 158 2.53 17.20 -4.21
N THR A 159 3.03 17.40 -5.41
CA THR A 159 2.41 18.27 -6.42
C THR A 159 2.12 17.54 -7.74
N ASP A 160 2.51 16.26 -7.84
CA ASP A 160 2.47 15.46 -9.05
C ASP A 160 1.30 14.45 -9.10
N VAL A 161 0.71 14.13 -7.92
CA VAL A 161 -0.42 13.19 -7.82
C VAL A 161 -1.52 13.74 -6.91
N ASP A 162 -2.76 13.39 -7.19
CA ASP A 162 -3.91 13.76 -6.37
C ASP A 162 -4.03 12.91 -5.09
N VAL A 163 -5.01 13.25 -4.24
CA VAL A 163 -5.22 12.55 -2.96
C VAL A 163 -5.63 11.09 -3.13
N ILE A 164 -6.18 10.72 -4.29
CA ILE A 164 -6.62 9.35 -4.56
C ILE A 164 -5.41 8.46 -4.77
N MET A 165 -4.50 8.87 -5.67
CA MET A 165 -3.29 8.11 -5.99
C MET A 165 -2.23 8.18 -4.87
N ASP A 166 -2.26 9.23 -4.05
CA ASP A 166 -1.31 9.36 -2.93
C ASP A 166 -1.79 8.64 -1.67
N LEU A 167 -3.01 8.93 -1.20
CA LEU A 167 -3.53 8.46 0.09
C LEU A 167 -4.60 7.39 -0.04
N MET A 168 -5.64 7.62 -0.86
CA MET A 168 -6.80 6.72 -0.94
C MET A 168 -6.43 5.34 -1.46
N ILE A 169 -5.43 5.22 -2.32
CA ILE A 169 -5.01 3.96 -2.94
C ILE A 169 -4.62 2.88 -1.90
N HIS A 170 -4.08 3.28 -0.75
CA HIS A 170 -3.78 2.36 0.34
C HIS A 170 -5.06 1.74 0.94
N ASP A 171 -6.11 2.56 1.09
CA ASP A 171 -7.37 2.12 1.68
C ASP A 171 -8.23 1.40 0.63
N ILE A 172 -8.10 1.75 -0.66
CA ILE A 172 -8.66 0.96 -1.78
C ILE A 172 -8.06 -0.45 -1.78
N ASP A 173 -6.74 -0.57 -1.69
CA ASP A 173 -6.06 -1.85 -1.62
C ASP A 173 -6.55 -2.71 -0.44
N LEU A 174 -6.66 -2.12 0.74
CA LEU A 174 -7.18 -2.82 1.92
C LEU A 174 -8.67 -3.18 1.79
N ALA A 175 -9.48 -2.32 1.17
CA ALA A 175 -10.89 -2.61 0.92
C ALA A 175 -11.07 -3.82 -0.01
N LEU A 176 -10.28 -3.88 -1.08
CA LEU A 176 -10.24 -5.03 -1.98
C LEU A 176 -9.76 -6.30 -1.28
N LYS A 177 -8.74 -6.19 -0.43
CA LYS A 177 -8.20 -7.31 0.35
C LYS A 177 -9.21 -7.88 1.36
N PHE A 178 -9.97 -7.02 2.05
CA PHE A 178 -10.91 -7.45 3.09
C PHE A 178 -12.26 -7.89 2.53
N ASN A 179 -12.80 -7.17 1.56
CA ASN A 179 -14.16 -7.35 1.04
C ASN A 179 -14.21 -7.99 -0.35
N GLY A 180 -13.07 -8.13 -1.04
CA GLY A 180 -12.99 -8.78 -2.35
C GLY A 180 -13.50 -7.92 -3.51
N GLU A 181 -14.06 -8.58 -4.52
CA GLU A 181 -14.41 -7.97 -5.80
C GLU A 181 -15.46 -6.86 -5.68
N VAL A 182 -15.24 -5.80 -6.46
CA VAL A 182 -16.14 -4.64 -6.56
C VAL A 182 -17.38 -4.95 -7.39
N ASP A 183 -18.54 -4.49 -6.95
CA ASP A 183 -19.78 -4.45 -7.72
C ASP A 183 -20.02 -3.05 -8.29
N LYS A 184 -20.10 -2.01 -7.42
CA LYS A 184 -20.34 -0.61 -7.82
C LYS A 184 -19.48 0.35 -7.03
N ILE A 185 -19.22 1.52 -7.64
CA ILE A 185 -18.45 2.61 -7.02
C ILE A 185 -19.26 3.90 -7.18
N TYR A 186 -19.36 4.68 -6.09
CA TYR A 186 -19.91 6.02 -6.08
C TYR A 186 -18.88 6.95 -5.40
N ALA A 187 -18.52 8.05 -6.06
CA ALA A 187 -17.49 8.95 -5.53
C ALA A 187 -17.83 10.41 -5.71
N HIS A 188 -17.47 11.20 -4.69
CA HIS A 188 -17.51 12.65 -4.67
C HIS A 188 -16.22 13.22 -4.12
N GLY A 189 -15.86 14.44 -4.54
CA GLY A 189 -14.63 15.04 -4.09
C GLY A 189 -14.60 16.54 -4.30
N TYR A 190 -13.55 17.16 -3.75
CA TYR A 190 -13.28 18.58 -3.89
C TYR A 190 -11.95 18.78 -4.64
N ILE A 191 -12.01 19.64 -5.67
CA ILE A 191 -10.88 19.98 -6.52
C ILE A 191 -10.37 21.37 -6.12
N LYS A 192 -9.07 21.47 -5.90
CA LYS A 192 -8.36 22.72 -5.67
C LYS A 192 -7.14 22.77 -6.58
N ASN A 193 -6.94 23.88 -7.30
CA ASN A 193 -5.81 24.05 -8.21
C ASN A 193 -5.64 22.88 -9.19
N GLN A 194 -6.74 22.43 -9.80
CA GLN A 194 -6.81 21.31 -10.75
C GLN A 194 -6.49 19.93 -10.17
N MET A 195 -6.30 19.82 -8.86
CA MET A 195 -6.05 18.57 -8.17
C MET A 195 -7.19 18.19 -7.23
N ILE A 196 -7.52 16.90 -7.16
CA ILE A 196 -8.45 16.36 -6.16
C ILE A 196 -7.72 16.33 -4.82
N GLU A 197 -8.18 17.15 -3.86
CA GLU A 197 -7.57 17.30 -2.53
C GLU A 197 -8.39 16.64 -1.42
N TYR A 198 -9.65 16.32 -1.71
CA TYR A 198 -10.57 15.61 -0.85
C TYR A 198 -11.39 14.66 -1.70
N ALA A 199 -11.44 13.40 -1.31
CA ALA A 199 -12.24 12.40 -2.00
C ALA A 199 -12.96 11.50 -1.01
N ARG A 200 -14.21 11.17 -1.33
CA ARG A 200 -14.99 10.13 -0.64
C ARG A 200 -15.53 9.16 -1.67
N ALA A 201 -15.36 7.87 -1.41
CA ALA A 201 -15.89 6.79 -2.24
C ALA A 201 -16.70 5.81 -1.40
N ILE A 202 -17.82 5.32 -1.96
CA ILE A 202 -18.58 4.18 -1.47
C ILE A 202 -18.39 3.07 -2.50
N ILE A 203 -17.88 1.94 -2.07
CA ILE A 203 -17.65 0.77 -2.89
C ILE A 203 -18.53 -0.36 -2.38
N THR A 204 -19.47 -0.85 -3.19
CA THR A 204 -20.19 -2.09 -2.89
C THR A 204 -19.42 -3.28 -3.46
N HIS A 205 -19.41 -4.37 -2.71
CA HIS A 205 -18.70 -5.58 -3.08
C HIS A 205 -19.65 -6.71 -3.46
N LYS A 206 -19.21 -7.65 -4.29
CA LYS A 206 -20.04 -8.77 -4.76
C LYS A 206 -20.55 -9.69 -3.64
N ASN A 207 -19.86 -9.70 -2.50
CA ASN A 207 -20.28 -10.45 -1.31
C ASN A 207 -21.40 -9.76 -0.50
N GLY A 208 -21.86 -8.58 -0.93
CA GLY A 208 -22.92 -7.80 -0.28
C GLY A 208 -22.41 -6.80 0.76
N SER A 209 -21.14 -6.83 1.14
CA SER A 209 -20.54 -5.82 2.02
C SER A 209 -20.27 -4.51 1.27
N PHE A 210 -19.94 -3.44 2.00
CA PHE A 210 -19.52 -2.19 1.37
C PHE A 210 -18.38 -1.51 2.15
N SER A 211 -17.59 -0.71 1.43
CA SER A 211 -16.50 0.08 1.98
C SER A 211 -16.75 1.56 1.77
N ASN A 212 -16.62 2.37 2.83
CA ASN A 212 -16.62 3.82 2.77
C ASN A 212 -15.17 4.30 2.92
N ILE A 213 -14.66 5.02 1.93
CA ILE A 213 -13.27 5.47 1.95
C ILE A 213 -13.23 6.99 1.89
N LEU A 214 -12.59 7.60 2.89
CA LEU A 214 -12.31 9.02 2.95
C LEU A 214 -10.81 9.27 2.88
N ALA A 215 -10.39 10.07 1.90
CA ALA A 215 -9.03 10.59 1.82
C ALA A 215 -9.03 12.11 1.71
N SER A 216 -8.17 12.80 2.47
CA SER A 216 -8.08 14.26 2.45
C SER A 216 -6.66 14.74 2.74
N ARG A 217 -6.19 15.71 1.95
CA ARG A 217 -4.95 16.45 2.20
C ARG A 217 -5.20 17.87 2.73
N ILE A 218 -6.46 18.25 2.89
CA ILE A 218 -6.87 19.60 3.36
C ILE A 218 -7.50 19.57 4.75
N THR A 219 -7.48 18.43 5.41
CA THR A 219 -7.99 18.28 6.78
C THR A 219 -6.85 18.49 7.77
N GLU A 220 -7.02 19.44 8.70
CA GLU A 220 -5.99 19.81 9.69
C GLU A 220 -5.61 18.68 10.68
N LYS A 221 -6.42 17.65 10.77
CA LYS A 221 -6.17 16.47 11.63
C LYS A 221 -5.58 15.33 10.83
N ARG A 222 -4.46 14.78 11.28
CA ARG A 222 -3.91 13.52 10.76
C ARG A 222 -4.68 12.34 11.35
N THR A 223 -5.37 11.59 10.49
CA THR A 223 -6.16 10.41 10.87
C THR A 223 -5.78 9.24 9.98
N ARG A 224 -5.74 8.05 10.56
CA ARG A 224 -5.58 6.76 9.85
C ARG A 224 -6.37 5.72 10.62
N ASN A 225 -7.67 5.64 10.35
CA ASN A 225 -8.57 4.75 11.07
C ASN A 225 -9.28 3.80 10.11
N ILE A 226 -9.54 2.59 10.60
CA ILE A 226 -10.40 1.60 9.95
C ILE A 226 -11.44 1.16 10.99
N CYS A 227 -12.72 1.38 10.69
CA CYS A 227 -13.82 0.92 11.53
C CYS A 227 -14.57 -0.18 10.79
N VAL A 228 -14.89 -1.28 11.48
CA VAL A 228 -15.57 -2.42 10.88
C VAL A 228 -16.85 -2.72 11.62
N THR A 229 -17.96 -2.74 10.90
CA THR A 229 -19.27 -3.18 11.41
C THR A 229 -19.53 -4.60 10.96
N CYS A 230 -19.69 -5.51 11.93
CA CYS A 230 -20.08 -6.90 11.70
C CYS A 230 -21.43 -7.18 12.40
N ASP A 231 -22.05 -8.31 12.09
CA ASP A 231 -23.30 -8.73 12.75
C ASP A 231 -23.14 -8.92 14.26
N ASP A 232 -21.94 -9.27 14.73
CA ASP A 232 -21.68 -9.65 16.13
C ASP A 232 -20.79 -8.67 16.89
N LYS A 233 -20.19 -7.69 16.21
CA LYS A 233 -19.27 -6.74 16.86
C LYS A 233 -19.01 -5.50 16.00
N TYR A 234 -18.53 -4.46 16.67
CA TYR A 234 -17.95 -3.28 16.03
C TYR A 234 -16.47 -3.20 16.40
N ILE A 235 -15.61 -2.89 15.41
CA ILE A 235 -14.17 -2.83 15.59
C ILE A 235 -13.70 -1.43 15.22
N ASP A 236 -12.93 -0.78 16.11
CA ASP A 236 -12.24 0.48 15.86
C ASP A 236 -10.73 0.24 15.86
N CYS A 237 -10.07 0.53 14.74
CA CYS A 237 -8.65 0.31 14.54
C CYS A 237 -7.95 1.61 14.15
N ASN A 238 -7.06 2.08 15.02
CA ASN A 238 -6.19 3.22 14.75
C ASN A 238 -4.82 2.74 14.27
N LEU A 239 -4.51 3.01 13.00
CA LEU A 239 -3.24 2.58 12.38
C LEU A 239 -2.02 3.39 12.84
N LEU A 240 -2.21 4.58 13.42
CA LEU A 240 -1.11 5.41 13.93
C LEU A 240 -0.66 4.95 15.31
N SER A 241 -1.60 4.81 16.25
CA SER A 241 -1.34 4.30 17.61
C SER A 241 -1.21 2.78 17.66
N LYS A 242 -1.69 2.07 16.61
CA LYS A 242 -1.77 0.61 16.54
C LYS A 242 -2.66 0.01 17.61
N GLU A 243 -3.75 0.69 17.94
CA GLU A 243 -4.76 0.26 18.88
C GLU A 243 -5.97 -0.29 18.16
N ILE A 244 -6.51 -1.41 18.67
CA ILE A 244 -7.72 -2.04 18.16
C ILE A 244 -8.65 -2.30 19.33
N PHE A 245 -9.84 -1.73 19.25
CA PHE A 245 -10.94 -1.94 20.21
C PHE A 245 -12.05 -2.73 19.55
N VAL A 246 -12.47 -3.82 20.20
CA VAL A 246 -13.58 -4.65 19.75
C VAL A 246 -14.75 -4.51 20.70
N ASN A 247 -15.82 -3.89 20.24
CA ASN A 247 -17.06 -3.69 20.99
C ASN A 247 -18.02 -4.84 20.69
N LYS A 248 -18.38 -5.59 21.73
CA LYS A 248 -19.32 -6.71 21.65
C LYS A 248 -20.50 -6.46 22.56
N GLN A 249 -21.69 -6.85 22.13
CA GLN A 249 -22.84 -6.93 22.99
C GLN A 249 -22.73 -8.21 23.82
N THR A 250 -22.85 -8.08 25.13
CA THR A 250 -22.90 -9.21 26.05
C THR A 250 -24.29 -9.26 26.66
N ILE A 251 -24.96 -10.41 26.57
CA ILE A 251 -26.23 -10.66 27.23
C ILE A 251 -25.92 -11.50 28.47
N GLU A 252 -26.13 -10.92 29.66
CA GLU A 252 -25.99 -11.63 30.90
C GLU A 252 -27.39 -11.93 31.45
N GLN A 253 -27.69 -13.21 31.65
CA GLN A 253 -28.96 -13.66 32.19
C GLN A 253 -28.78 -14.01 33.66
N TYR A 254 -29.37 -13.22 34.54
CA TYR A 254 -29.55 -13.55 35.95
C TYR A 254 -30.92 -14.16 36.14
N ILE A 255 -31.12 -14.91 37.24
CA ILE A 255 -32.29 -15.76 37.50
C ILE A 255 -33.65 -15.10 37.20
N ASP A 256 -33.76 -13.78 37.36
CA ASP A 256 -35.01 -13.03 37.10
C ASP A 256 -34.81 -11.79 36.21
N ASN A 257 -33.61 -11.52 35.72
CA ASN A 257 -33.33 -10.34 34.90
C ASN A 257 -32.38 -10.66 33.74
N VAL A 258 -32.63 -10.04 32.59
CA VAL A 258 -31.71 -10.01 31.44
C VAL A 258 -31.00 -8.65 31.43
N SER A 259 -29.71 -8.63 31.56
CA SER A 259 -28.90 -7.43 31.38
C SER A 259 -28.17 -7.47 30.05
N ILE A 260 -28.28 -6.38 29.29
CA ILE A 260 -27.54 -6.18 28.07
C ILE A 260 -26.41 -5.18 28.39
N SER A 261 -25.19 -5.62 28.28
CA SER A 261 -24.01 -4.77 28.48
C SER A 261 -23.15 -4.74 27.22
N SER A 262 -22.34 -3.69 27.09
CA SER A 262 -21.31 -3.59 26.04
C SER A 262 -19.96 -3.92 26.66
N LYS A 263 -19.25 -4.88 26.10
CA LYS A 263 -17.88 -5.21 26.49
C LYS A 263 -16.91 -4.71 25.45
N ILE A 264 -15.86 -4.01 25.88
CA ILE A 264 -14.76 -3.60 25.03
C ILE A 264 -13.57 -4.54 25.27
N GLU A 265 -13.11 -5.17 24.21
CA GLU A 265 -11.88 -5.97 24.22
C GLU A 265 -10.78 -5.20 23.50
N ILE A 266 -9.58 -5.14 24.08
CA ILE A 266 -8.40 -4.55 23.47
C ILE A 266 -7.59 -5.67 22.83
N VAL A 267 -7.29 -5.53 21.54
CA VAL A 267 -6.45 -6.50 20.81
C VAL A 267 -4.98 -6.14 21.00
N ASP A 268 -4.18 -7.08 21.45
CA ASP A 268 -2.73 -6.89 21.56
C ASP A 268 -2.09 -6.83 20.16
N VAL A 269 -1.46 -5.70 19.86
CA VAL A 269 -0.75 -5.47 18.60
C VAL A 269 0.73 -5.31 18.87
N ARG A 270 1.52 -6.33 18.54
CA ARG A 270 2.97 -6.30 18.76
C ARG A 270 3.62 -5.23 17.86
N PRO A 271 4.41 -4.31 18.42
CA PRO A 271 5.10 -3.28 17.65
C PRO A 271 6.09 -3.91 16.65
N GLN A 272 5.92 -3.60 15.38
CA GLN A 272 6.84 -4.01 14.30
C GLN A 272 6.92 -2.90 13.27
N GLU A 273 8.06 -2.78 12.58
CA GLU A 273 8.22 -1.83 11.47
C GLU A 273 7.72 -2.45 10.17
N ALA A 274 6.63 -1.91 9.62
CA ALA A 274 5.97 -2.45 8.44
C ALA A 274 6.91 -2.54 7.22
N LEU A 275 7.70 -1.48 6.97
CA LEU A 275 8.66 -1.47 5.85
C LEU A 275 9.73 -2.55 6.00
N LEU A 276 10.19 -2.81 7.21
CA LEU A 276 11.16 -3.88 7.46
C LEU A 276 10.56 -5.25 7.11
N LEU A 277 9.32 -5.51 7.53
CA LEU A 277 8.63 -6.78 7.24
C LEU A 277 8.40 -6.96 5.73
N GLU A 278 8.00 -5.90 5.05
CA GLU A 278 7.81 -5.89 3.60
C GLU A 278 9.10 -6.23 2.85
N LEU A 279 10.23 -5.67 3.28
CA LEU A 279 11.54 -5.94 2.68
C LEU A 279 12.11 -7.32 3.06
N VAL A 280 11.77 -7.85 4.24
CA VAL A 280 12.08 -9.25 4.60
C VAL A 280 11.39 -10.22 3.65
N ASP A 281 10.12 -9.98 3.31
CA ASP A 281 9.39 -10.84 2.38
C ASP A 281 9.94 -10.73 0.96
N PHE A 282 10.30 -9.52 0.52
CA PHE A 282 10.97 -9.36 -0.78
C PHE A 282 12.35 -10.05 -0.82
N ALA A 283 13.14 -9.96 0.26
CA ALA A 283 14.41 -10.68 0.34
C ALA A 283 14.21 -12.21 0.30
N ARG A 284 13.17 -12.74 0.96
CA ARG A 284 12.79 -14.15 0.87
C ARG A 284 12.40 -14.55 -0.55
N LEU A 285 11.65 -13.69 -1.25
CA LEU A 285 11.30 -13.90 -2.66
C LEU A 285 12.55 -14.03 -3.53
N CYS A 286 13.54 -13.15 -3.36
CA CYS A 286 14.83 -13.20 -4.05
C CYS A 286 15.64 -14.46 -3.74
N LEU A 287 15.43 -15.06 -2.58
CA LEU A 287 16.09 -16.32 -2.16
C LEU A 287 15.35 -17.60 -2.63
N GLY A 288 14.29 -17.45 -3.42
CA GLY A 288 13.53 -18.55 -3.99
C GLY A 288 12.19 -18.83 -3.30
N GLY A 289 11.72 -17.94 -2.44
CA GLY A 289 10.35 -17.99 -1.90
C GLY A 289 9.29 -17.70 -2.98
N ASP A 290 8.05 -18.05 -2.67
CA ASP A 290 6.93 -17.91 -3.62
C ASP A 290 5.79 -17.02 -3.09
N ILE A 291 5.88 -16.54 -1.85
CA ILE A 291 4.82 -15.73 -1.22
C ILE A 291 5.03 -14.26 -1.62
N ILE A 292 4.01 -13.68 -2.24
CA ILE A 292 3.90 -12.25 -2.53
C ILE A 292 2.63 -11.74 -1.86
N VAL A 293 2.76 -10.84 -0.90
CA VAL A 293 1.62 -10.32 -0.12
C VAL A 293 0.77 -9.35 -0.93
N ALA A 294 1.40 -8.58 -1.83
CA ALA A 294 0.73 -7.71 -2.80
C ALA A 294 1.47 -7.81 -4.14
N ASN A 295 0.83 -8.37 -5.15
CA ASN A 295 1.41 -8.55 -6.48
C ASN A 295 0.95 -7.47 -7.47
N GLU A 296 1.37 -7.59 -8.73
CA GLU A 296 0.99 -6.67 -9.81
C GLU A 296 -0.52 -6.68 -10.11
N CYS A 297 -1.21 -7.79 -9.88
CA CYS A 297 -2.67 -7.85 -10.06
C CYS A 297 -3.39 -7.05 -8.97
N ASP A 298 -2.91 -7.10 -7.72
CA ASP A 298 -3.39 -6.25 -6.64
C ASP A 298 -3.16 -4.77 -6.97
N GLY A 299 -1.95 -4.44 -7.46
CA GLY A 299 -1.60 -3.09 -7.91
C GLY A 299 -2.51 -2.59 -9.03
N LEU A 300 -2.77 -3.43 -10.03
CA LEU A 300 -3.69 -3.12 -11.14
C LEU A 300 -5.11 -2.89 -10.62
N ALA A 301 -5.64 -3.80 -9.79
CA ALA A 301 -7.00 -3.68 -9.25
C ALA A 301 -7.18 -2.38 -8.43
N ALA A 302 -6.19 -2.01 -7.63
CA ALA A 302 -6.24 -0.75 -6.87
C ALA A 302 -6.27 0.47 -7.80
N ILE A 303 -5.47 0.48 -8.88
CA ILE A 303 -5.46 1.56 -9.87
C ILE A 303 -6.77 1.59 -10.69
N GLU A 304 -7.37 0.45 -11.01
CA GLU A 304 -8.68 0.41 -11.69
C GLU A 304 -9.76 1.11 -10.86
N VAL A 305 -9.85 0.80 -9.58
CA VAL A 305 -10.78 1.45 -8.66
C VAL A 305 -10.46 2.94 -8.51
N ALA A 306 -9.19 3.30 -8.30
CA ALA A 306 -8.75 4.69 -8.17
C ALA A 306 -9.11 5.51 -9.42
N ASN A 307 -8.91 4.96 -10.62
CA ASN A 307 -9.25 5.61 -11.89
C ASN A 307 -10.77 5.86 -12.04
N ILE A 308 -11.61 4.91 -11.60
CA ILE A 308 -13.07 5.10 -11.60
C ILE A 308 -13.46 6.22 -10.64
N VAL A 309 -12.89 6.24 -9.43
CA VAL A 309 -13.13 7.30 -8.43
C VAL A 309 -12.74 8.67 -8.99
N GLN A 310 -11.56 8.80 -9.59
CA GLN A 310 -11.09 10.04 -10.22
C GLN A 310 -12.07 10.51 -11.31
N LYS A 311 -12.45 9.63 -12.24
CA LYS A 311 -13.37 9.97 -13.35
C LYS A 311 -14.72 10.45 -12.84
N GLN A 312 -15.30 9.81 -11.81
CA GLN A 312 -16.59 10.23 -11.25
C GLN A 312 -16.51 11.62 -10.60
N ILE A 313 -15.44 11.90 -9.88
CA ILE A 313 -15.24 13.23 -9.23
C ILE A 313 -15.05 14.31 -10.29
N LEU A 314 -14.22 14.11 -11.30
CA LEU A 314 -13.98 15.04 -12.37
C LEU A 314 -15.26 15.34 -13.17
N TYR A 315 -16.04 14.29 -13.49
CA TYR A 315 -17.30 14.45 -14.22
C TYR A 315 -18.35 15.25 -13.42
N SER A 316 -18.47 14.98 -12.13
CA SER A 316 -19.42 15.68 -11.26
C SER A 316 -19.09 17.16 -11.09
N ASN A 317 -17.81 17.50 -10.97
CA ASN A 317 -17.37 18.90 -10.84
C ASN A 317 -17.52 19.69 -12.15
N ASN A 318 -17.29 19.08 -13.32
CA ASN A 318 -17.50 19.73 -14.62
C ASN A 318 -18.97 20.09 -14.87
N LYS A 319 -19.93 19.31 -14.35
CA LYS A 319 -21.37 19.64 -14.42
C LYS A 319 -21.75 20.84 -13.54
N GLN A 320 -21.09 21.00 -12.38
CA GLN A 320 -21.37 22.13 -11.49
C GLN A 320 -20.78 23.46 -11.99
N SER A 321 -19.72 23.41 -12.79
CA SER A 321 -19.09 24.60 -13.37
C SER A 321 -19.87 25.17 -14.58
N ASN A 322 -20.86 24.44 -15.09
CA ASN A 322 -21.71 24.82 -16.24
C ASN A 322 -23.14 25.23 -15.82
N ILE A 323 -23.41 25.39 -14.53
CA ILE A 323 -24.63 26.00 -13.93
C ILE A 323 -24.27 27.34 -13.30
#